data_aecdab37131cf6669707235172c335e0
#
_entry.id   aecdab37131cf6669707235172c335e0
#
_cell.length_a   1.000
_cell.length_b   1.000
_cell.length_c   1.000
_cell.angle_alpha   90.00
_cell.angle_beta   90.00
_cell.angle_gamma   90.00
#
_symmetry.space_group_name_H-M   'P 1'
#
loop_
_entity.id
_entity.type
_entity.pdbx_description
1 polymer ?
#
loop_
_entity_poly.entity_id
_entity_poly.type
_entity_poly.pdbx_seq_one_letter_code
_entity_poly.pdbx_strand_id
1 'polypeptide(L)'
;FGISTAAVSATGELGTSGTDTTEEYNGTSWGSGGSVSTTRTQAAGFGTLTAGAIAGGYAGGASAATEEYDGTSWTAGGDLTIASYGGAAGGTQAAGIFAVGQTPPGTTNSVHYYNGTAWTAQSGTANLARAGMQSTGAGTQTDFGIYGGGNPVTNSTEFWDGTSFTTGGNLPSARSSMSVGKSGTSTSAIIFGGSAPPSIATTNIYSVGGIGDTIKNEGQVYYNTTTNLLKLTATVYGTGTWASGNAMNTGRSNGQSIGGRDDN
;
A
#
# COMPACT_ATOMS: atom_id res chain seq x y z
N PHE A 1 -5.80 2.15 7.00
CA PHE A 1 -6.35 0.94 6.39
C PHE A 1 -7.87 0.89 6.50
N GLY A 2 -8.53 -0.05 5.81
CA GLY A 2 -9.99 -0.16 5.76
C GLY A 2 -10.56 0.11 4.36
N ILE A 3 -11.87 0.38 4.31
CA ILE A 3 -12.62 0.68 3.07
C ILE A 3 -13.23 2.09 3.11
N SER A 4 -13.82 2.55 2.03
CA SER A 4 -14.38 3.91 1.90
C SER A 4 -15.48 4.25 2.92
N THR A 5 -16.14 3.24 3.47
CA THR A 5 -17.21 3.38 4.48
C THR A 5 -16.80 2.96 5.89
N ALA A 6 -15.60 2.40 6.07
CA ALA A 6 -15.10 1.91 7.36
C ALA A 6 -13.57 1.87 7.35
N ALA A 7 -12.90 2.90 7.86
CA ALA A 7 -11.44 3.03 7.80
C ALA A 7 -10.85 3.41 9.16
N VAL A 8 -9.56 3.12 9.31
CA VAL A 8 -8.75 3.46 10.49
C VAL A 8 -7.55 4.30 10.05
N SER A 9 -7.35 5.41 10.76
CA SER A 9 -6.10 6.17 10.79
C SER A 9 -5.48 5.99 12.17
N ALA A 10 -4.30 5.43 12.25
CA ALA A 10 -3.62 5.16 13.51
C ALA A 10 -2.16 5.58 13.43
N THR A 11 -1.63 6.08 14.54
CA THR A 11 -0.25 6.59 14.64
C THR A 11 0.00 7.75 13.68
N GLY A 12 1.24 8.13 13.49
CA GLY A 12 1.62 9.20 12.57
C GLY A 12 2.38 10.30 13.28
N GLU A 13 2.53 11.42 12.60
CA GLU A 13 3.30 12.57 13.10
C GLU A 13 2.38 13.76 13.34
N LEU A 14 2.44 14.31 14.54
CA LEU A 14 1.75 15.54 14.92
C LEU A 14 2.81 16.61 15.28
N GLY A 15 3.02 17.54 14.39
CA GLY A 15 4.13 18.52 14.51
C GLY A 15 5.49 17.82 14.32
N THR A 16 6.25 17.69 15.40
CA THR A 16 7.58 17.03 15.41
C THR A 16 7.59 15.75 16.23
N SER A 17 6.44 15.31 16.73
CA SER A 17 6.31 14.14 17.61
C SER A 17 5.38 13.11 16.99
N GLY A 18 5.68 11.84 17.21
CA GLY A 18 4.74 10.77 16.88
C GLY A 18 3.49 10.84 17.77
N THR A 19 2.40 10.21 17.33
CA THR A 19 1.17 10.06 18.10
C THR A 19 0.80 8.59 18.28
N ASP A 20 0.06 8.31 19.35
CA ASP A 20 -0.56 7.01 19.64
C ASP A 20 -2.07 6.99 19.32
N THR A 21 -2.60 8.11 18.80
CA THR A 21 -4.03 8.25 18.54
C THR A 21 -4.50 7.36 17.39
N THR A 22 -5.74 6.92 17.52
CA THR A 22 -6.49 6.24 16.46
C THR A 22 -7.76 7.01 16.18
N GLU A 23 -8.09 7.15 14.91
CA GLU A 23 -9.35 7.69 14.43
C GLU A 23 -10.02 6.67 13.51
N GLU A 24 -11.34 6.58 13.64
CA GLU A 24 -12.20 5.66 12.89
C GLU A 24 -13.17 6.43 12.00
N TYR A 25 -13.23 6.05 10.74
CA TYR A 25 -14.20 6.59 9.78
C TYR A 25 -15.36 5.63 9.59
N ASN A 26 -16.59 6.13 9.78
CA ASN A 26 -17.82 5.35 9.67
C ASN A 26 -18.57 5.54 8.34
N GLY A 27 -17.91 6.11 7.34
CA GLY A 27 -18.51 6.45 6.04
C GLY A 27 -19.04 7.89 5.97
N THR A 28 -19.13 8.61 7.10
CA THR A 28 -19.64 9.98 7.19
C THR A 28 -18.72 10.91 7.97
N SER A 29 -18.20 10.44 9.09
CA SER A 29 -17.38 11.24 10.01
C SER A 29 -16.27 10.40 10.65
N TRP A 30 -15.25 11.08 11.13
CA TRP A 30 -14.20 10.50 11.94
C TRP A 30 -14.57 10.59 13.43
N GLY A 31 -14.32 9.52 14.16
CA GLY A 31 -14.44 9.42 15.62
C GLY A 31 -13.15 8.88 16.21
N SER A 32 -12.98 9.03 17.53
CA SER A 32 -11.80 8.51 18.23
C SER A 32 -11.92 7.01 18.45
N GLY A 33 -10.85 6.25 18.17
CA GLY A 33 -10.67 4.86 18.56
C GLY A 33 -9.70 4.69 19.74
N GLY A 34 -9.39 3.45 20.10
CA GLY A 34 -8.40 3.13 21.13
C GLY A 34 -6.98 3.50 20.74
N SER A 35 -6.16 3.99 21.67
CA SER A 35 -4.76 4.35 21.40
C SER A 35 -3.87 3.12 21.23
N VAL A 36 -2.88 3.21 20.35
CA VAL A 36 -1.80 2.20 20.28
C VAL A 36 -0.92 2.26 21.55
N SER A 37 -0.27 1.14 21.86
CA SER A 37 0.55 1.04 23.07
C SER A 37 1.83 1.87 23.01
N THR A 38 2.35 2.13 21.81
CA THR A 38 3.61 2.85 21.61
C THR A 38 3.48 3.89 20.52
N THR A 39 3.72 5.14 20.89
CA THR A 39 3.83 6.27 19.96
C THR A 39 4.87 5.99 18.88
N ARG A 40 4.47 6.04 17.62
CA ARG A 40 5.37 5.80 16.48
C ARG A 40 4.88 6.45 15.19
N THR A 41 5.81 6.67 14.29
CA THR A 41 5.54 7.16 12.93
C THR A 41 5.89 6.10 11.91
N GLN A 42 5.45 6.26 10.67
CA GLN A 42 5.84 5.41 9.53
C GLN A 42 5.59 3.91 9.74
N ALA A 43 4.63 3.54 10.59
CA ALA A 43 4.14 2.18 10.68
C ALA A 43 3.32 1.83 9.44
N ALA A 44 3.37 0.56 9.02
CA ALA A 44 2.59 0.09 7.90
C ALA A 44 1.31 -0.61 8.38
N GLY A 45 0.15 -0.10 7.94
CA GLY A 45 -1.15 -0.63 8.35
C GLY A 45 -1.80 -1.50 7.27
N PHE A 46 -2.57 -2.52 7.67
CA PHE A 46 -3.33 -3.42 6.79
C PHE A 46 -4.56 -3.98 7.51
N GLY A 47 -5.46 -4.63 6.76
CA GLY A 47 -6.70 -5.21 7.30
C GLY A 47 -7.91 -4.26 7.21
N THR A 48 -8.90 -4.47 8.07
CA THR A 48 -10.18 -3.77 8.13
C THR A 48 -10.37 -3.03 9.45
N LEU A 49 -11.43 -2.20 9.58
CA LEU A 49 -11.75 -1.48 10.82
C LEU A 49 -11.79 -2.41 12.04
N THR A 50 -12.42 -3.58 11.94
CA THR A 50 -12.64 -4.51 13.05
C THR A 50 -11.65 -5.68 13.09
N ALA A 51 -10.70 -5.73 12.17
CA ALA A 51 -9.64 -6.72 12.09
C ALA A 51 -8.44 -6.12 11.36
N GLY A 52 -7.82 -5.12 11.98
CA GLY A 52 -6.71 -4.36 11.43
C GLY A 52 -5.40 -4.67 12.15
N ALA A 53 -4.30 -4.29 11.54
CA ALA A 53 -3.00 -4.34 12.17
C ALA A 53 -2.08 -3.23 11.66
N ILE A 54 -1.13 -2.83 12.52
CA ILE A 54 0.01 -2.01 12.15
C ILE A 54 1.30 -2.75 12.52
N ALA A 55 2.30 -2.67 11.65
CA ALA A 55 3.58 -3.33 11.85
C ALA A 55 4.75 -2.38 11.64
N GLY A 56 5.81 -2.56 12.43
CA GLY A 56 7.01 -1.75 12.35
C GLY A 56 6.79 -0.30 12.77
N GLY A 57 7.53 0.62 12.15
CA GLY A 57 7.46 2.04 12.40
C GLY A 57 8.70 2.59 13.12
N TYR A 58 8.71 3.90 13.36
CA TYR A 58 9.80 4.60 14.02
C TYR A 58 9.35 5.16 15.38
N ALA A 59 9.97 4.69 16.45
CA ALA A 59 9.72 5.06 17.83
C ALA A 59 11.05 5.45 18.52
N GLY A 60 11.75 6.44 17.98
CA GLY A 60 13.14 6.76 18.38
C GLY A 60 14.19 5.82 17.76
N GLY A 61 13.77 4.81 17.04
CA GLY A 61 14.52 3.81 16.29
C GLY A 61 13.56 2.95 15.47
N ALA A 62 14.08 2.09 14.61
CA ALA A 62 13.25 1.13 13.90
C ALA A 62 12.59 0.16 14.90
N SER A 63 11.29 -0.06 14.75
CA SER A 63 10.48 -0.97 15.56
C SER A 63 10.19 -2.27 14.83
N ALA A 64 10.15 -3.37 15.55
CA ALA A 64 9.61 -4.65 15.06
C ALA A 64 8.14 -4.86 15.48
N ALA A 65 7.63 -4.05 16.41
CA ALA A 65 6.35 -4.29 17.05
C ALA A 65 5.20 -4.30 16.04
N THR A 66 4.30 -5.27 16.23
CA THR A 66 3.00 -5.34 15.58
C THR A 66 1.92 -5.16 16.62
N GLU A 67 0.90 -4.37 16.30
CA GLU A 67 -0.31 -4.25 17.10
C GLU A 67 -1.54 -4.54 16.23
N GLU A 68 -2.50 -5.24 16.82
CA GLU A 68 -3.74 -5.68 16.20
C GLU A 68 -4.92 -4.90 16.76
N TYR A 69 -5.83 -4.48 15.89
CA TYR A 69 -7.01 -3.70 16.21
C TYR A 69 -8.28 -4.54 16.01
N ASP A 70 -9.13 -4.57 17.02
CA ASP A 70 -10.41 -5.29 17.00
C ASP A 70 -11.64 -4.40 16.70
N GLY A 71 -11.42 -3.12 16.39
CA GLY A 71 -12.46 -2.12 16.23
C GLY A 71 -12.74 -1.32 17.50
N THR A 72 -11.97 -1.53 18.58
CA THR A 72 -12.13 -0.82 19.86
C THR A 72 -10.79 -0.58 20.54
N SER A 73 -9.91 -1.60 20.52
CA SER A 73 -8.65 -1.60 21.24
C SER A 73 -7.52 -2.24 20.45
N TRP A 74 -6.29 -1.85 20.79
CA TRP A 74 -5.07 -2.44 20.25
C TRP A 74 -4.52 -3.48 21.21
N THR A 75 -4.07 -4.60 20.68
CA THR A 75 -3.36 -5.65 21.39
C THR A 75 -2.06 -5.99 20.70
N ALA A 76 -1.05 -6.40 21.45
CA ALA A 76 0.23 -6.79 20.87
C ALA A 76 0.08 -8.06 20.02
N GLY A 77 0.55 -8.01 18.77
CA GLY A 77 0.76 -9.17 17.91
C GLY A 77 2.22 -9.63 17.95
N GLY A 78 2.56 -10.62 17.12
CA GLY A 78 3.95 -11.06 16.97
C GLY A 78 4.82 -10.02 16.23
N ASP A 79 6.06 -9.87 16.66
CA ASP A 79 6.99 -8.90 16.09
C ASP A 79 7.48 -9.29 14.68
N LEU A 80 7.76 -8.29 13.85
CA LEU A 80 8.50 -8.45 12.60
C LEU A 80 9.85 -9.13 12.88
N THR A 81 10.30 -9.98 11.99
CA THR A 81 11.62 -10.66 12.12
C THR A 81 12.80 -9.68 12.03
N ILE A 82 12.57 -8.48 11.45
CA ILE A 82 13.55 -7.39 11.35
C ILE A 82 12.83 -6.09 11.68
N ALA A 83 13.36 -5.33 12.65
CA ALA A 83 12.86 -3.99 12.97
C ALA A 83 12.98 -3.07 11.76
N SER A 84 11.86 -2.46 11.35
CA SER A 84 11.79 -1.69 10.12
C SER A 84 10.73 -0.58 10.19
N TYR A 85 10.91 0.49 9.42
CA TYR A 85 9.91 1.55 9.25
C TYR A 85 9.81 2.00 7.78
N GLY A 86 8.73 2.66 7.44
CA GLY A 86 8.49 3.13 6.07
C GLY A 86 8.43 2.00 5.05
N GLY A 87 7.97 0.80 5.45
CA GLY A 87 7.73 -0.33 4.59
C GLY A 87 6.34 -0.31 3.95
N ALA A 88 6.09 -1.25 3.07
CA ALA A 88 4.81 -1.48 2.42
C ALA A 88 4.09 -2.68 3.06
N ALA A 89 2.79 -2.55 3.33
CA ALA A 89 1.99 -3.64 3.87
C ALA A 89 0.62 -3.76 3.18
N GLY A 90 0.06 -4.96 3.22
CA GLY A 90 -1.26 -5.28 2.70
C GLY A 90 -1.81 -6.59 3.29
N GLY A 91 -2.95 -7.03 2.77
CA GLY A 91 -3.60 -8.25 3.22
C GLY A 91 -4.60 -8.03 4.36
N THR A 92 -4.94 -9.12 5.04
CA THR A 92 -5.82 -9.13 6.21
C THR A 92 -5.03 -9.32 7.50
N GLN A 93 -5.64 -9.03 8.66
CA GLN A 93 -5.00 -9.28 9.97
C GLN A 93 -4.50 -10.73 10.10
N ALA A 94 -5.28 -11.71 9.63
CA ALA A 94 -4.91 -13.13 9.67
C ALA A 94 -3.96 -13.57 8.54
N ALA A 95 -3.74 -12.74 7.50
CA ALA A 95 -2.89 -13.06 6.35
C ALA A 95 -2.27 -11.77 5.78
N GLY A 96 -1.37 -11.15 6.56
CA GLY A 96 -0.70 -9.90 6.21
C GLY A 96 0.60 -10.13 5.46
N ILE A 97 0.98 -9.15 4.65
CA ILE A 97 2.29 -9.04 4.02
C ILE A 97 2.94 -7.72 4.40
N PHE A 98 4.24 -7.76 4.69
CA PHE A 98 5.09 -6.59 4.86
C PHE A 98 6.33 -6.75 3.98
N ALA A 99 6.65 -5.75 3.20
CA ALA A 99 7.80 -5.80 2.30
C ALA A 99 8.59 -4.50 2.33
N VAL A 100 9.89 -4.60 2.10
CA VAL A 100 10.87 -3.51 2.05
C VAL A 100 10.89 -2.69 3.34
N GLY A 101 11.55 -1.55 3.36
CA GLY A 101 11.58 -0.63 4.52
C GLY A 101 12.98 -0.21 4.92
N GLN A 102 13.04 0.75 5.85
CA GLN A 102 14.28 1.24 6.44
C GLN A 102 14.67 0.37 7.62
N THR A 103 15.87 -0.19 7.56
CA THR A 103 16.52 -0.97 8.63
C THR A 103 17.90 -0.36 8.87
N PRO A 104 18.04 0.58 9.81
CA PRO A 104 19.32 1.28 9.99
C PRO A 104 20.52 0.34 10.14
N PRO A 105 21.63 0.62 9.42
CA PRO A 105 21.92 1.86 8.67
C PRO A 105 21.42 1.90 7.23
N GLY A 106 20.71 0.87 6.72
CA GLY A 106 20.31 0.76 5.32
C GLY A 106 18.82 0.53 5.11
N THR A 107 18.48 0.05 3.93
CA THR A 107 17.13 -0.39 3.54
C THR A 107 17.12 -1.90 3.31
N THR A 108 15.95 -2.52 3.44
CA THR A 108 15.77 -3.95 3.15
C THR A 108 14.93 -4.17 1.90
N ASN A 109 15.12 -5.32 1.26
CA ASN A 109 14.26 -5.84 0.20
C ASN A 109 13.49 -7.09 0.66
N SER A 110 13.51 -7.41 1.96
CA SER A 110 12.86 -8.59 2.52
C SER A 110 11.34 -8.54 2.44
N VAL A 111 10.73 -9.72 2.44
CA VAL A 111 9.29 -9.95 2.47
C VAL A 111 8.95 -10.79 3.69
N HIS A 112 7.89 -10.44 4.38
CA HIS A 112 7.42 -11.13 5.58
C HIS A 112 5.93 -11.40 5.47
N TYR A 113 5.50 -12.59 5.88
CA TYR A 113 4.10 -12.99 5.98
C TYR A 113 3.66 -13.06 7.42
N TYR A 114 2.50 -12.49 7.70
CA TYR A 114 1.80 -12.59 8.98
C TYR A 114 0.67 -13.61 8.90
N ASN A 115 0.55 -14.47 9.91
CA ASN A 115 -0.50 -15.48 9.97
C ASN A 115 -1.57 -15.20 11.05
N GLY A 116 -1.65 -13.96 11.53
CA GLY A 116 -2.52 -13.57 12.64
C GLY A 116 -1.88 -13.78 14.02
N THR A 117 -0.63 -14.26 14.10
CA THR A 117 0.06 -14.48 15.38
C THR A 117 1.55 -14.17 15.28
N ALA A 118 2.19 -14.51 14.17
CA ALA A 118 3.63 -14.37 13.99
C ALA A 118 4.00 -14.02 12.54
N TRP A 119 5.14 -13.36 12.39
CA TRP A 119 5.75 -13.06 11.10
C TRP A 119 6.77 -14.12 10.71
N THR A 120 6.76 -14.48 9.43
CA THR A 120 7.72 -15.41 8.83
C THR A 120 8.38 -14.73 7.64
N ALA A 121 9.72 -14.69 7.62
CA ALA A 121 10.46 -14.19 6.47
C ALA A 121 10.31 -15.13 5.26
N GLN A 122 10.10 -14.56 4.09
CA GLN A 122 10.02 -15.28 2.83
C GLN A 122 11.39 -15.33 2.15
N SER A 123 11.64 -16.35 1.33
CA SER A 123 12.88 -16.50 0.58
C SER A 123 13.01 -15.54 -0.60
N GLY A 124 11.86 -15.15 -1.19
CA GLY A 124 11.82 -14.15 -2.26
C GLY A 124 11.99 -12.74 -1.71
N THR A 125 12.59 -11.87 -2.50
CA THR A 125 12.88 -10.49 -2.12
C THR A 125 12.47 -9.52 -3.23
N ALA A 126 12.23 -8.25 -2.88
CA ALA A 126 12.06 -7.20 -3.88
C ALA A 126 13.37 -7.00 -4.67
N ASN A 127 13.25 -6.63 -5.95
CA ASN A 127 14.41 -6.38 -6.80
C ASN A 127 15.20 -5.15 -6.34
N LEU A 128 14.52 -4.19 -5.70
CA LEU A 128 15.14 -2.97 -5.17
C LEU A 128 14.85 -2.81 -3.68
N ALA A 129 15.90 -2.80 -2.84
CA ALA A 129 15.81 -2.41 -1.45
C ALA A 129 15.44 -0.92 -1.35
N ARG A 130 14.39 -0.60 -0.61
CA ARG A 130 13.86 0.78 -0.53
C ARG A 130 13.00 0.99 0.70
N ALA A 131 12.82 2.27 1.06
CA ALA A 131 11.99 2.69 2.17
C ALA A 131 11.23 3.98 1.83
N GLY A 132 10.57 4.59 2.82
CA GLY A 132 9.77 5.80 2.61
C GLY A 132 8.49 5.53 1.84
N MET A 133 7.99 4.32 2.00
CA MET A 133 6.80 3.84 1.31
C MET A 133 5.51 4.29 2.00
N GLN A 134 5.54 4.54 3.29
CA GLN A 134 4.38 4.88 4.11
C GLN A 134 3.08 4.17 3.68
N SER A 135 3.16 2.83 3.60
CA SER A 135 2.04 1.98 3.19
C SER A 135 1.73 1.98 1.68
N THR A 136 2.72 2.02 0.83
CA THR A 136 2.55 1.93 -0.64
C THR A 136 2.40 0.50 -1.16
N GLY A 137 1.87 -0.41 -0.34
CA GLY A 137 1.52 -1.76 -0.75
C GLY A 137 0.02 -1.93 -0.96
N ALA A 138 -0.37 -2.63 -2.00
CA ALA A 138 -1.74 -3.06 -2.26
C ALA A 138 -1.77 -4.54 -2.63
N GLY A 139 -2.74 -5.26 -2.10
CA GLY A 139 -2.93 -6.69 -2.41
C GLY A 139 -2.84 -7.61 -1.19
N THR A 140 -2.53 -8.87 -1.46
CA THR A 140 -2.50 -10.00 -0.52
C THR A 140 -1.12 -10.65 -0.45
N GLN A 141 -0.95 -11.71 0.35
CA GLN A 141 0.29 -12.49 0.40
C GLN A 141 0.71 -13.11 -0.94
N THR A 142 -0.22 -13.34 -1.84
CA THR A 142 0.05 -13.99 -3.13
C THR A 142 -0.14 -13.07 -4.34
N ASP A 143 -0.55 -11.83 -4.10
CA ASP A 143 -0.78 -10.81 -5.13
C ASP A 143 -0.57 -9.43 -4.50
N PHE A 144 0.66 -8.91 -4.50
CA PHE A 144 1.00 -7.69 -3.81
C PHE A 144 1.86 -6.76 -4.66
N GLY A 145 1.49 -5.49 -4.73
CA GLY A 145 2.23 -4.47 -5.47
C GLY A 145 2.92 -3.47 -4.56
N ILE A 146 4.14 -3.08 -4.89
CA ILE A 146 4.88 -1.98 -4.27
C ILE A 146 5.24 -0.93 -5.32
N TYR A 147 5.08 0.34 -4.96
CA TYR A 147 5.09 1.45 -5.92
C TYR A 147 5.99 2.58 -5.41
N GLY A 148 6.92 3.05 -6.24
CA GLY A 148 7.83 4.13 -5.89
C GLY A 148 8.70 3.84 -4.67
N GLY A 149 9.05 4.86 -3.92
CA GLY A 149 9.84 4.80 -2.68
C GLY A 149 10.75 6.01 -2.51
N GLY A 150 11.25 6.22 -1.31
CA GLY A 150 11.99 7.42 -0.93
C GLY A 150 13.48 7.25 -0.67
N ASN A 151 13.93 6.05 -0.39
CA ASN A 151 15.34 5.75 -0.17
C ASN A 151 15.70 4.42 -0.86
N PRO A 152 16.21 4.47 -2.11
CA PRO A 152 16.33 5.65 -2.96
C PRO A 152 14.98 6.16 -3.48
N VAL A 153 14.88 7.43 -3.86
CA VAL A 153 13.71 7.96 -4.56
C VAL A 153 13.60 7.30 -5.92
N THR A 154 12.48 6.63 -6.16
CA THR A 154 12.30 5.82 -7.38
C THR A 154 10.88 5.92 -7.92
N ASN A 155 10.72 5.64 -9.21
CA ASN A 155 9.44 5.42 -9.87
C ASN A 155 9.16 3.94 -10.13
N SER A 156 10.01 3.05 -9.65
CA SER A 156 9.90 1.59 -9.86
C SER A 156 8.61 1.04 -9.26
N THR A 157 8.00 0.13 -9.97
CA THR A 157 6.85 -0.65 -9.53
C THR A 157 7.22 -2.13 -9.61
N GLU A 158 6.89 -2.87 -8.58
CA GLU A 158 7.17 -4.31 -8.52
C GLU A 158 5.94 -5.07 -7.99
N PHE A 159 5.72 -6.27 -8.54
CA PHE A 159 4.59 -7.13 -8.23
C PHE A 159 5.07 -8.48 -7.71
N TRP A 160 4.52 -8.88 -6.58
CA TRP A 160 4.74 -10.14 -5.90
C TRP A 160 3.66 -11.15 -6.26
N ASP A 161 4.06 -12.35 -6.67
CA ASP A 161 3.18 -13.45 -7.07
C ASP A 161 2.99 -14.54 -5.98
N GLY A 162 3.50 -14.29 -4.78
CA GLY A 162 3.58 -15.27 -3.69
C GLY A 162 4.94 -15.93 -3.55
N THR A 163 5.85 -15.74 -4.51
CA THR A 163 7.16 -16.39 -4.56
C THR A 163 8.29 -15.42 -4.91
N SER A 164 8.05 -14.53 -5.88
CA SER A 164 9.03 -13.60 -6.42
C SER A 164 8.43 -12.26 -6.81
N PHE A 165 9.27 -11.22 -6.84
CA PHE A 165 8.90 -9.94 -7.41
C PHE A 165 9.25 -9.83 -8.89
N THR A 166 8.32 -9.33 -9.68
CA THR A 166 8.54 -8.93 -11.07
C THR A 166 8.40 -7.43 -11.23
N THR A 167 9.20 -6.83 -12.11
CA THR A 167 9.13 -5.38 -12.40
C THR A 167 7.90 -5.08 -13.24
N GLY A 168 7.12 -4.09 -12.84
CA GLY A 168 6.00 -3.54 -13.59
C GLY A 168 6.33 -2.26 -14.34
N GLY A 169 5.29 -1.62 -14.91
CA GLY A 169 5.41 -0.30 -15.51
C GLY A 169 5.73 0.78 -14.48
N ASN A 170 6.72 1.61 -14.75
CA ASN A 170 7.14 2.66 -13.83
C ASN A 170 6.07 3.75 -13.65
N LEU A 171 6.00 4.34 -12.45
CA LEU A 171 5.29 5.58 -12.24
C LEU A 171 5.80 6.68 -13.20
N PRO A 172 4.95 7.64 -13.62
CA PRO A 172 5.37 8.74 -14.49
C PRO A 172 6.49 9.61 -13.91
N SER A 173 6.62 9.63 -12.57
CA SER A 173 7.71 10.33 -11.87
C SER A 173 8.13 9.58 -10.62
N ALA A 174 9.42 9.64 -10.28
CA ALA A 174 9.95 9.12 -9.03
C ALA A 174 9.38 9.91 -7.85
N ARG A 175 8.90 9.21 -6.81
CA ARG A 175 8.31 9.84 -5.63
C ARG A 175 8.28 8.91 -4.41
N SER A 176 8.21 9.52 -3.23
CA SER A 176 8.04 8.86 -1.94
C SER A 176 6.80 9.36 -1.21
N SER A 177 6.50 8.78 -0.05
CA SER A 177 5.46 9.28 0.88
C SER A 177 4.10 9.51 0.20
N MET A 178 3.78 8.66 -0.76
CA MET A 178 2.50 8.69 -1.47
C MET A 178 1.50 7.77 -0.78
N SER A 179 0.23 7.98 -1.05
CA SER A 179 -0.84 7.09 -0.61
C SER A 179 -1.25 6.14 -1.73
N VAL A 180 -1.57 4.91 -1.36
CA VAL A 180 -2.05 3.86 -2.28
C VAL A 180 -3.38 3.33 -1.77
N GLY A 181 -4.34 3.14 -2.66
CA GLY A 181 -5.58 2.45 -2.35
C GLY A 181 -5.30 0.97 -2.04
N LYS A 182 -5.59 0.56 -0.80
CA LYS A 182 -5.14 -0.74 -0.27
C LYS A 182 -6.04 -1.93 -0.58
N SER A 183 -7.23 -1.70 -1.09
CA SER A 183 -8.19 -2.76 -1.43
C SER A 183 -8.14 -3.20 -2.89
N GLY A 184 -7.21 -2.65 -3.67
CA GLY A 184 -6.93 -3.12 -5.02
C GLY A 184 -6.14 -4.43 -5.03
N THR A 185 -6.03 -5.00 -6.22
CA THR A 185 -5.04 -6.04 -6.53
C THR A 185 -3.71 -5.38 -6.90
N SER A 186 -2.62 -6.14 -6.96
CA SER A 186 -1.35 -5.63 -7.48
C SER A 186 -1.47 -5.06 -8.90
N THR A 187 -2.44 -5.52 -9.64
CA THR A 187 -2.69 -5.15 -11.06
C THR A 187 -3.70 -4.02 -11.23
N SER A 188 -4.32 -3.54 -10.14
CA SER A 188 -5.26 -2.42 -10.14
C SER A 188 -5.07 -1.59 -8.88
N ALA A 189 -4.35 -0.49 -8.99
CA ALA A 189 -4.04 0.38 -7.87
C ALA A 189 -4.23 1.86 -8.24
N ILE A 190 -4.68 2.63 -7.26
CA ILE A 190 -4.72 4.09 -7.35
C ILE A 190 -3.64 4.67 -6.43
N ILE A 191 -2.87 5.60 -6.94
CA ILE A 191 -1.78 6.26 -6.23
C ILE A 191 -1.95 7.77 -6.34
N PHE A 192 -1.85 8.46 -5.22
CA PHE A 192 -2.02 9.90 -5.20
C PHE A 192 -1.03 10.60 -4.27
N GLY A 193 -0.68 11.82 -4.63
CA GLY A 193 0.25 12.67 -3.89
C GLY A 193 1.69 12.18 -3.91
N GLY A 194 2.36 12.46 -2.84
CA GLY A 194 3.75 12.09 -2.60
C GLY A 194 4.71 13.27 -2.67
N SER A 195 5.96 12.98 -2.34
CA SER A 195 7.07 13.93 -2.36
C SER A 195 8.08 13.52 -3.43
N ALA A 196 8.26 14.39 -4.39
CA ALA A 196 9.48 14.62 -5.15
C ALA A 196 9.55 16.13 -5.23
N PRO A 197 10.47 16.80 -4.50
CA PRO A 197 10.37 18.25 -4.36
C PRO A 197 10.11 18.98 -5.68
N PRO A 198 9.03 19.80 -5.79
CA PRO A 198 7.98 20.08 -4.82
C PRO A 198 6.97 18.93 -4.66
N SER A 199 6.10 19.00 -3.60
CA SER A 199 5.04 18.01 -3.37
C SER A 199 4.14 17.82 -4.60
N ILE A 200 3.72 16.60 -4.84
CA ILE A 200 2.98 16.20 -6.05
C ILE A 200 1.49 16.14 -5.74
N ALA A 201 0.67 16.80 -6.57
CA ALA A 201 -0.79 16.77 -6.48
C ALA A 201 -1.45 15.77 -7.45
N THR A 202 -0.67 14.99 -8.20
CA THR A 202 -1.21 14.10 -9.23
C THR A 202 -1.75 12.81 -8.64
N THR A 203 -2.82 12.30 -9.25
CA THR A 203 -3.33 10.95 -9.07
C THR A 203 -2.89 10.10 -10.26
N ASN A 204 -2.42 8.90 -10.01
CA ASN A 204 -2.09 7.91 -11.02
C ASN A 204 -2.87 6.63 -10.77
N ILE A 205 -3.41 6.05 -11.84
CA ILE A 205 -4.12 4.78 -11.80
C ILE A 205 -3.25 3.76 -12.53
N TYR A 206 -2.93 2.68 -11.84
CA TYR A 206 -2.29 1.52 -12.44
C TYR A 206 -3.36 0.51 -12.81
N SER A 207 -3.34 0.06 -14.05
CA SER A 207 -4.17 -1.05 -14.49
C SER A 207 -3.41 -1.90 -15.50
N VAL A 208 -3.55 -3.21 -15.40
CA VAL A 208 -3.14 -4.15 -16.44
C VAL A 208 -4.32 -4.30 -17.40
N GLY A 209 -4.18 -3.74 -18.57
CA GLY A 209 -5.28 -3.60 -19.53
C GLY A 209 -5.60 -2.12 -19.77
N GLY A 210 -5.67 -1.69 -20.99
CA GLY A 210 -5.76 -0.27 -21.37
C GLY A 210 -6.95 0.45 -20.74
N ILE A 211 -6.71 1.63 -20.19
CA ILE A 211 -7.76 2.56 -19.79
C ILE A 211 -8.40 3.06 -21.09
N GLY A 212 -9.52 2.57 -21.44
CA GLY A 212 -10.22 2.94 -22.66
C GLY A 212 -11.15 1.84 -23.17
N ASP A 213 -10.97 0.63 -22.71
CA ASP A 213 -11.93 -0.43 -22.97
C ASP A 213 -12.90 -0.57 -21.78
N THR A 214 -14.17 -0.35 -22.03
CA THR A 214 -15.27 -0.77 -21.15
C THR A 214 -14.99 -2.18 -20.64
N ILE A 215 -15.30 -2.45 -19.38
CA ILE A 215 -15.14 -3.77 -18.73
C ILE A 215 -15.65 -4.85 -19.70
N LYS A 216 -14.73 -5.69 -20.17
CA LYS A 216 -15.02 -6.80 -21.06
C LYS A 216 -14.62 -8.08 -20.37
N ASN A 217 -15.55 -9.04 -20.36
CA ASN A 217 -15.25 -10.37 -19.83
C ASN A 217 -14.19 -11.05 -20.69
N GLU A 218 -13.29 -11.80 -20.06
CA GLU A 218 -12.29 -12.61 -20.75
C GLU A 218 -12.95 -13.55 -21.79
N GLY A 219 -12.34 -13.66 -22.97
CA GLY A 219 -12.86 -14.45 -24.06
C GLY A 219 -13.92 -13.77 -24.93
N GLN A 220 -14.25 -12.53 -24.66
CA GLN A 220 -15.20 -11.78 -25.45
C GLN A 220 -14.59 -11.30 -26.76
N VAL A 221 -15.24 -11.56 -27.87
CA VAL A 221 -14.88 -11.01 -29.20
C VAL A 221 -15.71 -9.75 -29.44
N TYR A 222 -15.08 -8.66 -29.77
CA TYR A 222 -15.76 -7.40 -30.10
C TYR A 222 -15.11 -6.69 -31.29
N TYR A 223 -15.90 -5.87 -31.98
CA TYR A 223 -15.44 -5.06 -33.07
C TYR A 223 -15.11 -3.65 -32.56
N ASN A 224 -13.84 -3.25 -32.69
CA ASN A 224 -13.43 -1.89 -32.33
C ASN A 224 -13.66 -0.97 -33.54
N THR A 225 -14.65 -0.09 -33.44
CA THR A 225 -15.07 0.82 -34.51
C THR A 225 -14.04 1.91 -34.82
N THR A 226 -13.14 2.22 -33.88
CA THR A 226 -12.08 3.22 -34.10
C THR A 226 -10.93 2.66 -34.92
N THR A 227 -10.58 1.39 -34.70
CA THR A 227 -9.48 0.73 -35.41
C THR A 227 -9.91 -0.18 -36.54
N ASN A 228 -11.25 -0.41 -36.70
CA ASN A 228 -11.86 -1.33 -37.65
C ASN A 228 -11.33 -2.78 -37.54
N LEU A 229 -11.05 -3.23 -36.33
CA LEU A 229 -10.51 -4.57 -36.08
C LEU A 229 -11.40 -5.36 -35.12
N LEU A 230 -11.53 -6.66 -35.38
CA LEU A 230 -12.01 -7.60 -34.37
C LEU A 230 -10.95 -7.80 -33.30
N LYS A 231 -11.34 -7.66 -32.04
CA LYS A 231 -10.49 -7.85 -30.88
C LYS A 231 -11.05 -8.95 -29.99
N LEU A 232 -10.16 -9.73 -29.42
CA LEU A 232 -10.45 -10.73 -28.41
C LEU A 232 -9.94 -10.20 -27.07
N THR A 233 -10.79 -10.23 -26.05
CA THR A 233 -10.34 -9.99 -24.68
C THR A 233 -9.67 -11.24 -24.15
N ALA A 234 -8.38 -11.16 -23.92
CA ALA A 234 -7.60 -12.20 -23.28
C ALA A 234 -6.93 -11.60 -22.05
N THR A 235 -6.74 -12.39 -21.00
CA THR A 235 -5.87 -12.00 -19.88
C THR A 235 -4.45 -11.96 -20.42
N VAL A 236 -3.96 -10.77 -20.71
CA VAL A 236 -2.56 -10.56 -21.03
C VAL A 236 -1.87 -10.17 -19.72
N TYR A 237 -1.11 -11.06 -19.16
CA TYR A 237 -0.15 -10.73 -18.09
C TYR A 237 0.99 -9.92 -18.70
N GLY A 238 0.72 -8.65 -18.96
CA GLY A 238 1.69 -7.70 -19.51
C GLY A 238 2.09 -6.67 -18.47
N THR A 239 3.12 -5.91 -18.77
CA THR A 239 3.47 -4.72 -17.99
C THR A 239 2.28 -3.77 -18.02
N GLY A 240 1.67 -3.51 -16.85
CA GLY A 240 0.59 -2.53 -16.73
C GLY A 240 1.06 -1.12 -17.10
N THR A 241 0.12 -0.27 -17.42
CA THR A 241 0.39 1.13 -17.77
C THR A 241 -0.21 2.08 -16.74
N TRP A 242 0.41 3.24 -16.61
CA TRP A 242 -0.07 4.31 -15.75
C TRP A 242 -0.80 5.36 -16.57
N ALA A 243 -1.96 5.79 -16.06
CA ALA A 243 -2.66 6.95 -16.58
C ALA A 243 -2.80 8.02 -15.50
N SER A 244 -2.90 9.27 -15.92
CA SER A 244 -3.13 10.39 -15.02
C SER A 244 -4.61 10.47 -14.65
N GLY A 245 -4.90 10.51 -13.36
CA GLY A 245 -6.21 10.92 -12.84
C GLY A 245 -6.28 12.44 -12.64
N ASN A 246 -7.39 12.92 -12.10
CA ASN A 246 -7.51 14.32 -11.73
C ASN A 246 -6.53 14.70 -10.63
N ALA A 247 -5.98 15.90 -10.71
CA ALA A 247 -5.08 16.41 -9.68
C ALA A 247 -5.85 16.67 -8.37
N MET A 248 -5.20 16.45 -7.24
CA MET A 248 -5.68 16.92 -5.94
C MET A 248 -5.62 18.46 -5.89
N ASN A 249 -6.54 19.07 -5.17
CA ASN A 249 -6.57 20.54 -4.99
C ASN A 249 -5.28 21.10 -4.37
N THR A 250 -4.61 20.31 -3.55
CA THR A 250 -3.34 20.71 -2.90
C THR A 250 -2.38 19.52 -2.90
N GLY A 251 -1.14 19.73 -3.31
CA GLY A 251 -0.08 18.73 -3.22
C GLY A 251 0.20 18.36 -1.76
N ARG A 252 0.32 17.06 -1.47
CA ARG A 252 0.53 16.51 -0.11
C ARG A 252 1.68 15.52 -0.12
N SER A 253 2.46 15.55 0.95
CA SER A 253 3.42 14.51 1.32
C SER A 253 2.94 13.81 2.60
N ASN A 254 3.44 12.62 2.87
CA ASN A 254 3.10 11.82 4.06
C ASN A 254 1.58 11.50 4.19
N GLY A 255 0.87 11.41 3.07
CA GLY A 255 -0.54 11.04 3.06
C GLY A 255 -0.80 9.61 3.54
N GLN A 256 -1.87 9.41 4.30
CA GLN A 256 -2.37 8.08 4.68
C GLN A 256 -3.26 7.54 3.57
N SER A 257 -3.17 6.24 3.30
CA SER A 257 -4.06 5.60 2.32
C SER A 257 -5.31 5.04 2.98
N ILE A 258 -6.45 5.33 2.38
CA ILE A 258 -7.73 4.71 2.70
C ILE A 258 -8.07 3.80 1.53
N GLY A 259 -8.19 2.50 1.79
CA GLY A 259 -8.58 1.54 0.77
C GLY A 259 -10.09 1.37 0.71
N GLY A 260 -10.63 1.28 -0.48
CA GLY A 260 -12.02 0.90 -0.72
C GLY A 260 -12.12 0.14 -2.04
N ARG A 261 -12.84 -0.96 -2.04
CA ARG A 261 -13.26 -1.64 -3.25
C ARG A 261 -14.69 -1.21 -3.52
N ASP A 262 -14.92 -0.53 -4.63
CA ASP A 262 -16.27 -0.34 -5.16
C ASP A 262 -16.64 -1.60 -5.93
N ASP A 263 -17.35 -2.52 -5.26
CA ASP A 263 -17.99 -3.65 -5.90
C ASP A 263 -19.32 -3.16 -6.52
N ASN A 264 -19.24 -2.63 -7.73
CA ASN A 264 -20.37 -2.45 -8.64
C ASN A 264 -20.06 -3.12 -9.97
#